data_061928dbbe3019f7ca6a785ddc926305
#
_entry.id   061928dbbe3019f7ca6a785ddc926305
#
_cell.length_a   1.000
_cell.length_b   1.000
_cell.length_c   1.000
_cell.angle_alpha   90.00
_cell.angle_beta   90.00
_cell.angle_gamma   90.00
#
_symmetry.space_group_name_H-M   'P 1'
#
loop_
_entity.id
_entity.type
_entity.pdbx_description
1 polymer ?
#
loop_
_entity_poly.entity_id
_entity_poly.type
_entity_poly.pdbx_seq_one_letter_code
_entity_poly.pdbx_strand_id
1 'polypeptide(L)'
;MKKTVFLLLVLLAAVSCSTPVNTSKYASQAVEKVIMSRRSIRKYTDQPISREVLDQVLNYGINAPNGQNRQAYEIRVVDNPVLLAEISSAVQTGDSREVDGKAAKSIFFGAPCVVFLANDTSYDMSQVDCGLLGENIILSAWSMGIGSCCMAGPVRQMKESEACAPLIGKMGFSEGYNLLYCIVMGYPDESPAAKPRKTEKIRYVE
;
A
#
# COMPACT_ATOMS: atom_id res chain seq x y z
N MET A 1 -19.52 45.63 -56.35
CA MET A 1 -20.01 44.39 -55.79
C MET A 1 -19.12 44.01 -54.61
N LYS A 2 -19.56 44.29 -53.38
CA LYS A 2 -18.82 44.06 -52.13
C LYS A 2 -19.25 42.71 -51.57
N LYS A 3 -18.36 41.72 -51.49
CA LYS A 3 -18.61 40.42 -50.88
C LYS A 3 -18.32 40.54 -49.41
N THR A 4 -19.36 40.49 -48.59
CA THR A 4 -19.26 40.44 -47.12
C THR A 4 -19.00 39.00 -46.70
N VAL A 5 -17.83 38.73 -46.15
CA VAL A 5 -17.49 37.43 -45.57
C VAL A 5 -18.00 37.43 -44.12
N PHE A 6 -18.98 36.57 -43.83
CA PHE A 6 -19.53 36.35 -42.50
C PHE A 6 -18.63 35.33 -41.78
N LEU A 7 -17.84 35.82 -40.82
CA LEU A 7 -16.99 34.95 -39.98
C LEU A 7 -17.85 34.38 -38.84
N LEU A 8 -18.21 33.13 -38.95
CA LEU A 8 -18.97 32.38 -37.90
C LEU A 8 -17.97 31.96 -36.82
N LEU A 9 -17.92 32.68 -35.70
CA LEU A 9 -17.22 32.25 -34.49
C LEU A 9 -18.05 31.18 -33.81
N VAL A 10 -17.64 29.92 -33.93
CA VAL A 10 -18.16 28.83 -33.12
C VAL A 10 -17.45 28.87 -31.77
N LEU A 11 -18.10 29.42 -30.72
CA LEU A 11 -17.69 29.25 -29.34
C LEU A 11 -17.95 27.77 -28.93
N LEU A 12 -16.89 26.95 -28.90
CA LEU A 12 -16.93 25.67 -28.16
C LEU A 12 -16.95 26.02 -26.65
N ALA A 13 -18.14 26.07 -26.08
CA ALA A 13 -18.30 26.00 -24.65
C ALA A 13 -17.95 24.56 -24.23
N ALA A 14 -16.76 24.35 -23.68
CA ALA A 14 -16.41 23.13 -22.98
C ALA A 14 -17.30 23.04 -21.73
N VAL A 15 -18.45 22.41 -21.87
CA VAL A 15 -19.28 22.02 -20.73
C VAL A 15 -18.51 20.92 -20.03
N SER A 16 -17.75 21.29 -19.01
CA SER A 16 -17.21 20.36 -18.03
C SER A 16 -18.41 19.74 -17.30
N CYS A 17 -18.93 18.64 -17.83
CA CYS A 17 -19.98 17.86 -17.20
C CYS A 17 -19.34 17.08 -16.06
N SER A 18 -19.13 17.73 -14.91
CA SER A 18 -18.94 17.05 -13.65
C SER A 18 -20.25 16.38 -13.28
N THR A 19 -20.49 15.15 -13.75
CA THR A 19 -21.55 14.33 -13.22
C THR A 19 -21.29 14.18 -11.72
N PRO A 20 -22.23 14.56 -10.84
CA PRO A 20 -22.08 14.31 -9.42
C PRO A 20 -21.90 12.80 -9.25
N VAL A 21 -20.86 12.40 -8.50
CA VAL A 21 -20.61 10.99 -8.16
C VAL A 21 -21.83 10.54 -7.33
N ASN A 22 -22.80 9.97 -8.02
CA ASN A 22 -23.96 9.38 -7.37
C ASN A 22 -23.52 8.04 -6.79
N THR A 23 -22.96 8.08 -5.56
CA THR A 23 -22.62 6.88 -4.80
C THR A 23 -23.91 6.15 -4.52
N SER A 24 -24.17 5.09 -5.30
CA SER A 24 -25.35 4.26 -5.08
C SER A 24 -25.29 3.62 -3.68
N LYS A 25 -26.44 3.31 -3.10
CA LYS A 25 -26.53 2.55 -1.84
C LYS A 25 -25.64 1.30 -1.84
N TYR A 26 -25.51 0.63 -2.98
CA TYR A 26 -24.65 -0.56 -3.14
C TYR A 26 -23.15 -0.24 -3.04
N ALA A 27 -22.69 0.88 -3.62
CA ALA A 27 -21.31 1.31 -3.51
C ALA A 27 -20.96 1.64 -2.05
N SER A 28 -21.83 2.34 -1.32
CA SER A 28 -21.67 2.64 0.10
C SER A 28 -21.54 1.36 0.93
N GLN A 29 -22.43 0.38 0.74
CA GLN A 29 -22.39 -0.89 1.45
C GLN A 29 -21.14 -1.72 1.13
N ALA A 30 -20.65 -1.68 -0.12
CA ALA A 30 -19.43 -2.38 -0.50
C ALA A 30 -18.20 -1.78 0.21
N VAL A 31 -18.08 -0.46 0.22
CA VAL A 31 -17.00 0.25 0.93
C VAL A 31 -17.05 -0.02 2.43
N GLU A 32 -18.22 0.09 3.06
CA GLU A 32 -18.40 -0.22 4.47
C GLU A 32 -17.96 -1.66 4.78
N LYS A 33 -18.41 -2.63 3.99
CA LYS A 33 -18.05 -4.04 4.16
C LYS A 33 -16.54 -4.25 4.13
N VAL A 34 -15.84 -3.65 3.17
CA VAL A 34 -14.38 -3.77 3.02
C VAL A 34 -13.68 -3.18 4.25
N ILE A 35 -14.00 -1.95 4.63
CA ILE A 35 -13.38 -1.26 5.76
C ILE A 35 -13.62 -2.02 7.07
N MET A 36 -14.86 -2.44 7.33
CA MET A 36 -15.23 -3.06 8.59
C MET A 36 -14.78 -4.52 8.71
N SER A 37 -14.64 -5.24 7.60
CA SER A 37 -14.22 -6.64 7.62
C SER A 37 -12.71 -6.85 7.52
N ARG A 38 -11.95 -5.87 6.98
CA ARG A 38 -10.50 -6.00 6.83
C ARG A 38 -9.80 -6.31 8.16
N ARG A 39 -8.85 -7.23 8.09
CA ARG A 39 -8.00 -7.61 9.22
C ARG A 39 -6.52 -7.60 8.82
N SER A 40 -5.64 -7.42 9.80
CA SER A 40 -4.20 -7.68 9.61
C SER A 40 -3.96 -9.17 9.65
N ILE A 41 -3.61 -9.75 8.51
CA ILE A 41 -3.35 -11.17 8.32
C ILE A 41 -1.86 -11.45 8.50
N ARG A 42 -1.52 -12.53 9.23
CA ARG A 42 -0.16 -12.96 9.54
C ARG A 42 0.07 -14.46 9.32
N LYS A 43 -0.92 -15.12 8.70
CA LYS A 43 -0.80 -16.47 8.17
C LYS A 43 -1.34 -16.51 6.76
N TYR A 44 -0.57 -17.08 5.86
CA TYR A 44 -0.87 -17.09 4.43
C TYR A 44 -0.73 -18.50 3.89
N THR A 45 -1.47 -18.78 2.83
CA THR A 45 -1.25 -19.98 2.02
C THR A 45 0.00 -19.78 1.15
N ASP A 46 0.53 -20.87 0.60
CA ASP A 46 1.66 -20.81 -0.33
C ASP A 46 1.27 -20.35 -1.76
N GLN A 47 -0.03 -20.07 -2.00
CA GLN A 47 -0.51 -19.66 -3.28
C GLN A 47 0.06 -18.27 -3.66
N PRO A 48 0.76 -18.14 -4.80
CA PRO A 48 1.27 -16.84 -5.26
C PRO A 48 0.11 -15.94 -5.70
N ILE A 49 0.28 -14.63 -5.52
CA ILE A 49 -0.63 -13.63 -6.11
C ILE A 49 -0.20 -13.41 -7.55
N SER A 50 -1.16 -13.46 -8.50
CA SER A 50 -0.83 -13.20 -9.91
C SER A 50 -0.41 -11.76 -10.15
N ARG A 51 0.41 -11.52 -11.18
CA ARG A 51 0.86 -10.17 -11.54
C ARG A 51 -0.31 -9.25 -11.88
N GLU A 52 -1.33 -9.77 -12.56
CA GLU A 52 -2.52 -9.00 -12.92
C GLU A 52 -3.24 -8.47 -11.68
N VAL A 53 -3.35 -9.30 -10.63
CA VAL A 53 -3.97 -8.91 -9.35
C VAL A 53 -3.09 -7.90 -8.62
N LEU A 54 -1.76 -8.11 -8.59
CA LEU A 54 -0.82 -7.16 -7.99
C LEU A 54 -0.87 -5.80 -8.68
N ASP A 55 -0.83 -5.79 -10.02
CA ASP A 55 -0.89 -4.56 -10.81
C ASP A 55 -2.20 -3.79 -10.56
N GLN A 56 -3.33 -4.51 -10.45
CA GLN A 56 -4.61 -3.89 -10.15
C GLN A 56 -4.64 -3.29 -8.74
N VAL A 57 -4.16 -4.02 -7.73
CA VAL A 57 -4.08 -3.55 -6.35
C VAL A 57 -3.18 -2.30 -6.24
N LEU A 58 -2.01 -2.34 -6.90
CA LEU A 58 -1.07 -1.22 -6.89
C LEU A 58 -1.62 0.00 -7.64
N ASN A 59 -2.30 -0.23 -8.77
CA ASN A 59 -2.96 0.84 -9.51
C ASN A 59 -4.04 1.53 -8.67
N TYR A 60 -4.83 0.79 -7.89
CA TYR A 60 -5.77 1.39 -6.94
C TYR A 60 -5.03 2.14 -5.81
N GLY A 61 -3.89 1.62 -5.38
CA GLY A 61 -3.04 2.27 -4.40
C GLY A 61 -2.63 3.69 -4.83
N ILE A 62 -2.01 3.82 -6.01
CA ILE A 62 -1.49 5.11 -6.52
C ILE A 62 -2.59 6.13 -6.84
N ASN A 63 -3.87 5.73 -6.85
CA ASN A 63 -5.02 6.63 -6.93
C ASN A 63 -5.40 7.27 -5.59
N ALA A 64 -4.62 7.04 -4.52
CA ALA A 64 -4.78 7.75 -3.26
C ALA A 64 -4.52 9.25 -3.44
N PRO A 65 -5.22 10.12 -2.70
CA PRO A 65 -4.89 11.54 -2.70
C PRO A 65 -3.48 11.74 -2.15
N ASN A 66 -2.78 12.72 -2.70
CA ASN A 66 -1.45 13.12 -2.24
C ASN A 66 -1.25 14.63 -2.41
N GLY A 67 -0.35 15.20 -1.62
CA GLY A 67 -0.16 16.64 -1.59
C GLY A 67 0.31 17.19 -2.93
N GLN A 68 -0.46 18.13 -3.51
CA GLN A 68 -0.15 18.82 -4.77
C GLN A 68 0.11 17.87 -5.96
N ASN A 69 -0.38 16.65 -5.89
CA ASN A 69 -0.08 15.57 -6.85
C ASN A 69 1.43 15.32 -7.05
N ARG A 70 2.22 15.49 -5.98
CA ARG A 70 3.68 15.29 -6.02
C ARG A 70 4.07 13.84 -6.18
N GLN A 71 3.19 12.92 -5.75
CA GLN A 71 3.46 11.47 -5.79
C GLN A 71 4.83 11.15 -5.14
N ALA A 72 5.08 11.78 -3.98
CA ALA A 72 6.34 11.76 -3.24
C ALA A 72 6.58 10.41 -2.53
N TYR A 73 6.39 9.32 -3.27
CA TYR A 73 6.57 7.94 -2.82
C TYR A 73 7.17 7.08 -3.92
N GLU A 74 7.82 6.02 -3.52
CA GLU A 74 8.23 4.92 -4.40
C GLU A 74 7.78 3.58 -3.84
N ILE A 75 7.42 2.66 -4.75
CA ILE A 75 6.94 1.32 -4.43
C ILE A 75 7.90 0.30 -5.01
N ARG A 76 8.28 -0.71 -4.22
CA ARG A 76 8.98 -1.90 -4.71
C ARG A 76 8.24 -3.14 -4.25
N VAL A 77 7.98 -4.02 -5.18
CA VAL A 77 7.29 -5.30 -4.94
C VAL A 77 8.32 -6.43 -4.98
N VAL A 78 8.36 -7.21 -3.93
CA VAL A 78 9.21 -8.40 -3.85
C VAL A 78 8.28 -9.61 -3.68
N ASP A 79 8.19 -10.42 -4.72
CA ASP A 79 7.48 -11.70 -4.77
C ASP A 79 8.43 -12.87 -5.12
N ASN A 80 9.74 -12.60 -5.09
CA ASN A 80 10.77 -13.61 -5.23
C ASN A 80 11.02 -14.26 -3.86
N PRO A 81 10.71 -15.56 -3.68
CA PRO A 81 10.84 -16.23 -2.39
C PRO A 81 12.30 -16.33 -1.91
N VAL A 82 13.28 -16.39 -2.84
CA VAL A 82 14.70 -16.44 -2.48
C VAL A 82 15.12 -15.10 -1.88
N LEU A 83 14.75 -13.97 -2.50
CA LEU A 83 15.08 -12.64 -1.99
C LEU A 83 14.39 -12.36 -0.64
N LEU A 84 13.12 -12.78 -0.47
CA LEU A 84 12.43 -12.66 0.81
C LEU A 84 13.09 -13.48 1.93
N ALA A 85 13.60 -14.68 1.60
CA ALA A 85 14.36 -15.51 2.53
C ALA A 85 15.72 -14.89 2.86
N GLU A 86 16.44 -14.36 1.87
CA GLU A 86 17.71 -13.64 2.07
C GLU A 86 17.54 -12.45 3.02
N ILE A 87 16.53 -11.61 2.81
CA ILE A 87 16.24 -10.46 3.68
C ILE A 87 15.92 -10.95 5.10
N SER A 88 15.07 -11.96 5.24
CA SER A 88 14.71 -12.51 6.56
C SER A 88 15.93 -13.05 7.30
N SER A 89 16.82 -13.76 6.61
CA SER A 89 18.05 -14.31 7.18
C SER A 89 19.03 -13.20 7.59
N ALA A 90 19.19 -12.18 6.76
CA ALA A 90 20.07 -11.05 7.04
C ALA A 90 19.64 -10.23 8.27
N VAL A 91 18.34 -10.18 8.56
CA VAL A 91 17.80 -9.56 9.79
C VAL A 91 18.02 -10.47 11.00
N GLN A 92 17.86 -11.79 10.86
CA GLN A 92 17.86 -12.74 11.98
C GLN A 92 19.27 -13.07 12.53
N THR A 93 20.35 -12.77 11.78
CA THR A 93 21.72 -13.00 12.26
C THR A 93 22.08 -12.21 13.53
N GLY A 94 21.22 -11.28 13.98
CA GLY A 94 21.38 -10.50 15.20
C GLY A 94 20.45 -10.83 16.37
N ASP A 95 19.31 -11.46 16.14
CA ASP A 95 18.36 -11.80 17.22
C ASP A 95 17.42 -12.92 16.78
N SER A 96 17.82 -14.14 17.02
CA SER A 96 16.98 -15.32 16.78
C SER A 96 15.89 -15.40 17.85
N ARG A 97 14.76 -14.72 17.61
CA ARG A 97 13.57 -14.92 18.45
C ARG A 97 12.96 -16.28 18.15
N GLU A 98 13.20 -17.23 19.05
CA GLU A 98 12.40 -18.44 19.11
C GLU A 98 10.99 -18.05 19.56
N VAL A 99 10.00 -18.28 18.71
CA VAL A 99 8.59 -18.26 19.10
C VAL A 99 8.13 -19.71 19.21
N ASP A 100 7.78 -20.14 20.42
CA ASP A 100 7.31 -21.50 20.75
C ASP A 100 8.28 -22.64 20.38
N GLY A 101 9.60 -22.45 20.57
CA GLY A 101 10.61 -23.47 20.33
C GLY A 101 10.81 -23.85 18.85
N LYS A 102 10.32 -23.04 17.93
CA LYS A 102 10.54 -23.16 16.48
C LYS A 102 11.29 -21.93 15.99
N ALA A 103 12.30 -22.15 15.14
CA ALA A 103 13.00 -21.05 14.45
C ALA A 103 11.98 -20.07 13.85
N ALA A 104 12.15 -18.78 14.13
CA ALA A 104 11.22 -17.76 13.69
C ALA A 104 11.05 -17.84 12.16
N LYS A 105 9.89 -18.29 11.73
CA LYS A 105 9.53 -18.25 10.31
C LYS A 105 9.57 -16.78 9.88
N SER A 106 10.24 -16.51 8.78
CA SER A 106 10.33 -15.22 8.07
C SER A 106 9.77 -13.98 8.81
N ILE A 107 10.55 -12.90 8.91
CA ILE A 107 10.09 -11.61 9.47
C ILE A 107 8.82 -11.07 8.78
N PHE A 108 8.47 -11.66 7.64
CA PHE A 108 7.30 -11.34 6.82
C PHE A 108 6.14 -12.34 6.99
N PHE A 109 6.14 -13.16 8.06
CA PHE A 109 5.10 -14.16 8.34
C PHE A 109 4.91 -15.23 7.23
N GLY A 110 5.92 -15.46 6.40
CA GLY A 110 5.82 -16.35 5.25
C GLY A 110 4.93 -15.86 4.13
N ALA A 111 4.63 -14.54 4.08
CA ALA A 111 3.86 -13.96 2.99
C ALA A 111 4.58 -14.15 1.64
N PRO A 112 3.87 -14.55 0.57
CA PRO A 112 4.46 -14.74 -0.76
C PRO A 112 4.82 -13.44 -1.46
N CYS A 113 4.34 -12.29 -0.97
CA CYS A 113 4.59 -10.97 -1.56
C CYS A 113 4.77 -9.92 -0.47
N VAL A 114 5.73 -9.02 -0.68
CA VAL A 114 5.98 -7.86 0.17
C VAL A 114 6.07 -6.61 -0.70
N VAL A 115 5.25 -5.62 -0.38
CA VAL A 115 5.26 -4.30 -1.00
C VAL A 115 6.00 -3.34 -0.06
N PHE A 116 7.15 -2.84 -0.49
CA PHE A 116 7.94 -1.86 0.24
C PHE A 116 7.60 -0.46 -0.23
N LEU A 117 7.42 0.46 0.71
CA LEU A 117 7.12 1.86 0.42
C LEU A 117 8.24 2.75 0.98
N ALA A 118 8.70 3.67 0.14
CA ALA A 118 9.64 4.70 0.52
C ALA A 118 9.04 6.09 0.25
N ASN A 119 9.39 7.04 1.09
CA ASN A 119 8.94 8.42 1.00
C ASN A 119 10.07 9.36 0.61
N ASP A 120 9.78 10.39 -0.18
CA ASP A 120 10.69 11.49 -0.45
C ASP A 120 10.93 12.30 0.83
N THR A 121 12.18 12.35 1.32
CA THR A 121 12.53 13.03 2.56
C THR A 121 12.58 14.56 2.44
N SER A 122 12.57 15.07 1.21
CA SER A 122 12.54 16.52 0.94
C SER A 122 11.14 17.12 1.08
N TYR A 123 10.10 16.29 1.19
CA TYR A 123 8.71 16.72 1.32
C TYR A 123 8.10 16.26 2.64
N ASP A 124 7.74 17.19 3.49
CA ASP A 124 7.27 16.95 4.86
C ASP A 124 5.97 16.14 4.96
N MET A 125 5.08 16.23 3.96
CA MET A 125 3.83 15.47 3.91
C MET A 125 3.96 14.09 3.25
N SER A 126 5.12 13.73 2.75
CA SER A 126 5.35 12.46 2.01
C SER A 126 5.00 11.20 2.82
N GLN A 127 5.17 11.23 4.14
CA GLN A 127 4.77 10.10 5.00
C GLN A 127 3.25 9.97 5.12
N VAL A 128 2.52 11.08 5.09
CA VAL A 128 1.05 11.08 5.05
C VAL A 128 0.58 10.51 3.72
N ASP A 129 1.17 10.96 2.61
CA ASP A 129 0.88 10.45 1.27
C ASP A 129 1.12 8.95 1.18
N CYS A 130 2.25 8.45 1.74
CA CYS A 130 2.53 7.01 1.84
C CYS A 130 1.49 6.25 2.68
N GLY A 131 0.97 6.85 3.74
CA GLY A 131 -0.08 6.26 4.57
C GLY A 131 -1.39 6.10 3.80
N LEU A 132 -1.80 7.12 3.06
CA LEU A 132 -2.99 7.10 2.22
C LEU A 132 -2.87 6.08 1.07
N LEU A 133 -1.72 6.07 0.39
CA LEU A 133 -1.35 5.07 -0.60
C LEU A 133 -1.46 3.65 -0.05
N GLY A 134 -0.85 3.40 1.11
CA GLY A 134 -0.84 2.09 1.75
C GLY A 134 -2.23 1.61 2.16
N GLU A 135 -3.09 2.48 2.67
CA GLU A 135 -4.46 2.10 3.00
C GLU A 135 -5.28 1.76 1.75
N ASN A 136 -5.12 2.49 0.64
CA ASN A 136 -5.75 2.12 -0.63
C ASN A 136 -5.29 0.73 -1.11
N ILE A 137 -3.98 0.42 -1.03
CA ILE A 137 -3.44 -0.91 -1.34
C ILE A 137 -4.09 -1.98 -0.46
N ILE A 138 -4.17 -1.74 0.85
CA ILE A 138 -4.70 -2.68 1.83
C ILE A 138 -6.19 -2.97 1.61
N LEU A 139 -6.99 -1.91 1.38
CA LEU A 139 -8.43 -2.06 1.16
C LEU A 139 -8.74 -2.72 -0.19
N SER A 140 -8.02 -2.34 -1.25
CA SER A 140 -8.19 -2.96 -2.57
C SER A 140 -7.78 -4.44 -2.55
N ALA A 141 -6.66 -4.78 -1.93
CA ALA A 141 -6.24 -6.17 -1.75
C ALA A 141 -7.31 -6.99 -1.03
N TRP A 142 -7.85 -6.47 0.09
CA TRP A 142 -8.91 -7.14 0.84
C TRP A 142 -10.19 -7.34 0.02
N SER A 143 -10.58 -6.37 -0.78
CA SER A 143 -11.74 -6.48 -1.68
C SER A 143 -11.59 -7.58 -2.73
N MET A 144 -10.36 -7.97 -3.04
CA MET A 144 -9.99 -9.02 -4.00
C MET A 144 -9.63 -10.36 -3.31
N GLY A 145 -9.89 -10.50 -2.01
CA GLY A 145 -9.61 -11.72 -1.25
C GLY A 145 -8.15 -11.88 -0.83
N ILE A 146 -7.33 -10.85 -0.97
CA ILE A 146 -5.92 -10.83 -0.56
C ILE A 146 -5.82 -10.27 0.85
N GLY A 147 -5.27 -11.05 1.77
CA GLY A 147 -4.94 -10.61 3.12
C GLY A 147 -3.65 -9.79 3.13
N SER A 148 -3.57 -8.84 4.06
CA SER A 148 -2.37 -8.01 4.20
C SER A 148 -2.09 -7.65 5.66
N CYS A 149 -0.83 -7.26 5.93
CA CYS A 149 -0.45 -6.62 7.19
C CYS A 149 0.55 -5.50 6.92
N CYS A 150 0.22 -4.29 7.38
CA CYS A 150 1.15 -3.14 7.36
C CYS A 150 2.17 -3.29 8.50
N MET A 151 3.45 -3.17 8.19
CA MET A 151 4.55 -3.46 9.11
C MET A 151 5.71 -2.46 8.97
N ALA A 152 6.00 -1.75 10.05
CA ALA A 152 7.21 -0.92 10.16
C ALA A 152 8.39 -1.68 10.82
N GLY A 153 8.10 -2.69 11.65
CA GLY A 153 9.11 -3.46 12.38
C GLY A 153 10.17 -4.09 11.49
N PRO A 154 9.81 -4.87 10.46
CA PRO A 154 10.78 -5.45 9.55
C PRO A 154 11.68 -4.43 8.87
N VAL A 155 11.11 -3.32 8.41
CA VAL A 155 11.88 -2.24 7.77
C VAL A 155 12.89 -1.61 8.73
N ARG A 156 12.50 -1.38 9.99
CA ARG A 156 13.43 -0.88 11.00
C ARG A 156 14.58 -1.87 11.21
N GLN A 157 14.29 -3.16 11.38
CA GLN A 157 15.30 -4.20 11.54
C GLN A 157 16.23 -4.31 10.32
N MET A 158 15.69 -4.20 9.10
CA MET A 158 16.50 -4.18 7.86
C MET A 158 17.46 -2.99 7.85
N LYS A 159 17.04 -1.82 8.29
CA LYS A 159 17.88 -0.60 8.34
C LYS A 159 18.97 -0.67 9.41
N GLU A 160 18.73 -1.39 10.50
CA GLU A 160 19.65 -1.61 11.59
C GLU A 160 20.68 -2.73 11.29
N SER A 161 20.40 -3.58 10.30
CA SER A 161 21.27 -4.71 9.90
C SER A 161 22.22 -4.32 8.76
N GLU A 162 23.52 -4.33 9.01
CA GLU A 162 24.54 -4.12 7.97
C GLU A 162 24.43 -5.15 6.83
N ALA A 163 24.05 -6.39 7.15
CA ALA A 163 23.84 -7.44 6.16
C ALA A 163 22.67 -7.14 5.20
N CYS A 164 21.72 -6.29 5.60
CA CYS A 164 20.60 -5.88 4.77
C CYS A 164 20.92 -4.70 3.83
N ALA A 165 21.98 -3.94 4.07
CA ALA A 165 22.31 -2.77 3.27
C ALA A 165 22.40 -3.08 1.75
N PRO A 166 23.12 -4.13 1.29
CA PRO A 166 23.16 -4.48 -0.12
C PRO A 166 21.78 -4.95 -0.67
N LEU A 167 20.93 -5.56 0.17
CA LEU A 167 19.61 -6.01 -0.22
C LEU A 167 18.64 -4.82 -0.39
N ILE A 168 18.72 -3.82 0.49
CA ILE A 168 18.01 -2.54 0.34
C ILE A 168 18.51 -1.83 -0.92
N GLY A 169 19.81 -1.81 -1.17
CA GLY A 169 20.39 -1.24 -2.39
C GLY A 169 19.85 -1.88 -3.67
N LYS A 170 19.69 -3.20 -3.69
CA LYS A 170 19.06 -3.93 -4.83
C LYS A 170 17.63 -3.50 -5.12
N MET A 171 16.90 -2.94 -4.14
CA MET A 171 15.54 -2.43 -4.36
C MET A 171 15.54 -1.17 -5.24
N GLY A 172 16.68 -0.46 -5.35
CA GLY A 172 16.87 0.65 -6.28
C GLY A 172 15.91 1.82 -6.02
N PHE A 173 15.68 2.19 -4.75
CA PHE A 173 15.02 3.45 -4.43
C PHE A 173 15.90 4.63 -4.84
N SER A 174 15.28 5.71 -5.30
CA SER A 174 15.96 6.93 -5.69
C SER A 174 16.68 7.59 -4.52
N GLU A 175 17.73 8.35 -4.81
CA GLU A 175 18.41 9.18 -3.82
C GLU A 175 17.40 10.14 -3.15
N GLY A 176 17.52 10.34 -1.84
CA GLY A 176 16.58 11.15 -1.06
C GLY A 176 15.29 10.42 -0.63
N TYR A 177 15.10 9.18 -1.09
CA TYR A 177 13.98 8.36 -0.62
C TYR A 177 14.36 7.51 0.58
N ASN A 178 13.50 7.49 1.58
CA ASN A 178 13.67 6.71 2.80
C ASN A 178 12.67 5.55 2.84
N LEU A 179 13.16 4.32 2.92
CA LEU A 179 12.32 3.14 3.11
C LEU A 179 11.55 3.27 4.43
N LEU A 180 10.22 3.35 4.35
CA LEU A 180 9.35 3.78 5.45
C LEU A 180 8.71 2.59 6.16
N TYR A 181 8.02 1.75 5.42
CA TYR A 181 7.37 0.53 5.91
C TYR A 181 7.11 -0.45 4.77
N CYS A 182 6.61 -1.64 5.11
CA CYS A 182 6.18 -2.61 4.12
C CYS A 182 4.76 -3.11 4.40
N ILE A 183 4.14 -3.65 3.34
CA ILE A 183 2.86 -4.36 3.40
C ILE A 183 3.12 -5.79 2.93
N VAL A 184 2.98 -6.75 3.84
CA VAL A 184 3.02 -8.16 3.49
C VAL A 184 1.66 -8.59 2.97
N MET A 185 1.61 -9.43 1.93
CA MET A 185 0.39 -9.79 1.21
C MET A 185 0.39 -11.26 0.79
N GLY A 186 -0.79 -11.88 0.81
CA GLY A 186 -1.01 -13.25 0.38
C GLY A 186 -2.48 -13.67 0.59
N TYR A 187 -2.84 -14.86 0.12
CA TYR A 187 -4.16 -15.43 0.42
C TYR A 187 -4.22 -15.83 1.90
N PRO A 188 -5.25 -15.36 2.65
CA PRO A 188 -5.34 -15.57 4.09
C PRO A 188 -5.47 -17.06 4.45
N ASP A 189 -4.71 -17.51 5.47
CA ASP A 189 -4.86 -18.81 6.16
C ASP A 189 -5.24 -18.61 7.64
N GLU A 190 -5.90 -17.50 7.94
CA GLU A 190 -6.47 -17.18 9.25
C GLU A 190 -7.63 -16.20 9.11
N SER A 191 -8.50 -16.16 10.15
CA SER A 191 -9.60 -15.21 10.23
C SER A 191 -9.63 -14.56 11.62
N PRO A 192 -8.74 -13.59 11.90
CA PRO A 192 -8.65 -12.99 13.23
C PRO A 192 -9.87 -12.12 13.54
N ALA A 193 -10.28 -12.12 14.81
CA ALA A 193 -11.38 -11.29 15.29
C ALA A 193 -11.06 -9.78 15.18
N ALA A 194 -12.11 -8.98 15.05
CA ALA A 194 -11.98 -7.53 15.09
C ALA A 194 -11.52 -7.08 16.49
N LYS A 195 -10.56 -6.15 16.52
CA LYS A 195 -10.15 -5.50 17.77
C LYS A 195 -11.04 -4.29 18.05
N PRO A 196 -11.36 -3.97 19.32
CA PRO A 196 -12.14 -2.80 19.69
C PRO A 196 -11.48 -1.49 19.21
N ARG A 197 -12.29 -0.47 18.97
CA ARG A 197 -11.86 0.87 18.61
C ARG A 197 -12.29 1.87 19.69
N LYS A 198 -11.47 2.89 19.92
CA LYS A 198 -11.67 3.93 20.93
C LYS A 198 -12.48 5.08 20.33
N THR A 199 -13.80 4.95 20.30
CA THR A 199 -14.70 5.96 19.75
C THR A 199 -14.72 7.25 20.57
N GLU A 200 -14.36 7.19 21.86
CA GLU A 200 -14.19 8.33 22.76
C GLU A 200 -13.11 9.32 22.33
N LYS A 201 -12.27 8.95 21.37
CA LYS A 201 -11.28 9.87 20.78
C LYS A 201 -11.86 10.77 19.69
N ILE A 202 -13.10 10.55 19.28
CA ILE A 202 -13.80 11.40 18.32
C ILE A 202 -14.57 12.45 19.10
N ARG A 203 -14.33 13.73 18.80
CA ARG A 203 -15.05 14.87 19.40
C ARG A 203 -15.51 15.82 18.31
N TYR A 204 -16.73 16.31 18.44
CA TYR A 204 -17.22 17.45 17.68
C TYR A 204 -16.83 18.72 18.42
N VAL A 205 -16.28 19.69 17.70
CA VAL A 205 -15.94 21.01 18.25
C VAL A 205 -17.00 21.97 17.72
N GLU A 206 -17.77 22.60 18.63
CA GLU A 206 -18.86 23.53 18.34
C GLU A 206 -18.39 24.96 18.59
#